data_d4420399824ad8458aa1f6f8126b09fa
#
_entry.id   d4420399824ad8458aa1f6f8126b09fa
#
_cell.length_a   1.000
_cell.length_b   1.000
_cell.length_c   1.000
_cell.angle_alpha   90.00
_cell.angle_beta   90.00
_cell.angle_gamma   90.00
#
_symmetry.space_group_name_H-M   'P 1'
#
loop_
_entity.id
_entity.type
_entity.pdbx_description
1 polymer ?
#
loop_
_entity_poly.entity_id
_entity_poly.type
_entity_poly.pdbx_seq_one_letter_code
_entity_poly.pdbx_strand_id
1 'polypeptide(L)'
;MIKIVPKSATGMKDKLQPGAFVGSTMLTGGILDTANVYHGVSGCLALAGHLRSDLVPNGGYAPLIPTGFLELETIMGGGAKLERTLRDVATAKYVVKQVPDAIWVSLSDCPAVGGEDIDGAAKSISKETGVKIVAMEDAGYVGGIARGAELALCKILDEIVEPYDGPRSGINIIAPFLMGSANWPFDIDHMVELLEAADVKVNLVLSRNIKFADLKRFPQAEANYLLTYEEMSDFERRSKALGVETWGNGLVLPYGIGNTEEWYLAIAERFGNVDKAKQRMVQDMDEVKRVLHRNYNFSWMASFLSDKYAAVCGLAPFAAAMARYLFHDLNIRVKVVGLWSETEQGYKTAEKILEPLNDVLDFTVLEDPTYFKLGQAVKEANVDFVIGSIQDKPLFTGLGFAHHNLAGFYYFNNYNFVPWPLIGVKGSLRLFSEICRVVGDAFYETEAWKKLAFTPMQDKET
;
A
#
# COMPACT_ATOMS: atom_id res chain seq x y z
N MET A 1 8.73 -10.14 -25.88
CA MET A 1 7.45 -10.89 -25.64
C MET A 1 7.36 -11.21 -24.15
N ILE A 2 6.27 -10.83 -23.47
CA ILE A 2 6.08 -11.18 -22.04
C ILE A 2 5.98 -12.70 -21.91
N LYS A 3 6.76 -13.27 -20.98
CA LYS A 3 6.56 -14.63 -20.51
C LYS A 3 5.84 -14.57 -19.18
N ILE A 4 4.56 -14.93 -19.16
CA ILE A 4 3.78 -15.02 -17.92
C ILE A 4 3.98 -16.39 -17.31
N VAL A 5 4.34 -16.43 -16.04
CA VAL A 5 4.39 -17.66 -15.24
C VAL A 5 3.28 -17.56 -14.20
N PRO A 6 2.17 -18.27 -14.44
CA PRO A 6 0.99 -18.14 -13.58
C PRO A 6 1.22 -18.73 -12.19
N LYS A 7 0.37 -18.32 -11.27
CA LYS A 7 0.31 -18.80 -9.89
C LYS A 7 0.29 -20.33 -9.83
N SER A 8 1.13 -20.89 -8.99
CA SER A 8 1.12 -22.35 -8.72
C SER A 8 -0.02 -22.70 -7.78
N ALA A 9 -0.90 -23.63 -8.20
CA ALA A 9 -2.01 -24.10 -7.39
C ALA A 9 -1.60 -24.86 -6.12
N THR A 10 -0.33 -25.29 -6.01
CA THR A 10 0.13 -26.24 -4.98
C THR A 10 1.36 -25.76 -4.21
N GLY A 11 1.78 -24.50 -4.35
CA GLY A 11 2.95 -23.97 -3.66
C GLY A 11 2.66 -23.59 -2.21
N MET A 12 3.43 -24.09 -1.24
CA MET A 12 3.50 -23.42 0.06
C MET A 12 3.97 -21.98 -0.16
N LYS A 13 3.20 -21.03 0.38
CA LYS A 13 3.61 -19.63 0.36
C LYS A 13 4.70 -19.44 1.42
N ASP A 14 5.89 -19.12 1.00
CA ASP A 14 7.03 -18.84 1.86
C ASP A 14 7.12 -17.35 2.24
N LYS A 15 6.23 -16.55 1.68
CA LYS A 15 6.12 -15.11 1.95
C LYS A 15 5.10 -14.84 3.06
N LEU A 16 5.49 -14.02 4.02
CA LEU A 16 4.56 -13.50 5.03
C LEU A 16 3.51 -12.63 4.34
N GLN A 17 2.28 -13.10 4.33
CA GLN A 17 1.12 -12.34 3.84
C GLN A 17 0.22 -12.02 5.03
N PRO A 18 -0.01 -10.74 5.33
CA PRO A 18 -0.96 -10.36 6.37
C PRO A 18 -2.37 -10.80 6.03
N GLY A 19 -3.10 -11.29 7.02
CA GLY A 19 -4.49 -11.69 6.86
C GLY A 19 -5.48 -10.53 6.85
N ALA A 20 -6.77 -10.84 6.68
CA ALA A 20 -7.83 -9.85 6.53
C ALA A 20 -7.91 -8.85 7.70
N PHE A 21 -7.70 -9.30 8.95
CA PHE A 21 -7.72 -8.40 10.12
C PHE A 21 -6.71 -7.24 10.01
N VAL A 22 -5.60 -7.42 9.30
CA VAL A 22 -4.64 -6.33 9.07
C VAL A 22 -5.23 -5.29 8.13
N GLY A 23 -5.87 -5.71 7.04
CA GLY A 23 -6.51 -4.80 6.09
C GLY A 23 -7.65 -3.99 6.70
N SER A 24 -8.51 -4.63 7.49
CA SER A 24 -9.59 -3.96 8.19
C SER A 24 -9.09 -2.97 9.25
N THR A 25 -8.07 -3.35 10.03
CA THR A 25 -7.47 -2.46 11.02
C THR A 25 -6.66 -1.33 10.39
N MET A 26 -6.04 -1.52 9.23
CA MET A 26 -5.42 -0.44 8.47
C MET A 26 -6.45 0.57 7.99
N LEU A 27 -7.58 0.10 7.48
CA LEU A 27 -8.65 0.99 7.03
C LEU A 27 -9.25 1.79 8.19
N THR A 28 -9.65 1.12 9.28
CA THR A 28 -10.27 1.78 10.44
C THR A 28 -9.29 2.59 11.26
N GLY A 29 -7.99 2.28 11.17
CA GLY A 29 -6.92 3.02 11.85
C GLY A 29 -6.77 4.47 11.42
N GLY A 30 -7.16 4.82 10.20
CA GLY A 30 -7.15 6.19 9.72
C GLY A 30 -8.34 7.04 10.17
N ILE A 31 -9.28 6.48 10.96
CA ILE A 31 -10.43 7.18 11.54
C ILE A 31 -10.08 7.56 12.98
N LEU A 32 -9.61 8.78 13.18
CA LEU A 32 -8.79 9.18 14.34
C LEU A 32 -9.51 9.19 15.69
N ASP A 33 -10.80 9.50 15.72
CA ASP A 33 -11.63 9.62 16.93
C ASP A 33 -12.34 8.31 17.31
N THR A 34 -11.88 7.20 16.74
CA THR A 34 -12.38 5.85 17.04
C THR A 34 -11.34 5.02 17.80
N ALA A 35 -11.71 3.83 18.23
CA ALA A 35 -10.81 2.86 18.83
C ALA A 35 -10.95 1.50 18.10
N ASN A 36 -9.87 0.73 18.04
CA ASN A 36 -9.88 -0.63 17.50
C ASN A 36 -9.62 -1.61 18.65
N VAL A 37 -10.53 -2.52 18.89
CA VAL A 37 -10.37 -3.63 19.82
C VAL A 37 -10.10 -4.89 19.03
N TYR A 38 -8.96 -5.50 19.30
CA TYR A 38 -8.56 -6.75 18.67
C TYR A 38 -8.81 -7.91 19.63
N HIS A 39 -9.78 -8.74 19.29
CA HIS A 39 -10.06 -9.94 20.06
C HIS A 39 -9.12 -11.07 19.64
N GLY A 40 -8.05 -11.21 20.39
CA GLY A 40 -7.00 -12.16 20.06
C GLY A 40 -5.76 -12.05 20.92
N VAL A 41 -4.73 -12.78 20.48
CA VAL A 41 -3.43 -12.84 21.15
C VAL A 41 -2.65 -11.55 20.89
N SER A 42 -2.07 -10.96 21.93
CA SER A 42 -1.33 -9.68 21.84
C SER A 42 -0.16 -9.70 20.87
N GLY A 43 0.48 -10.86 20.66
CA GLY A 43 1.58 -11.00 19.70
C GLY A 43 1.17 -10.80 18.25
N CYS A 44 -0.01 -11.30 17.84
CA CYS A 44 -0.54 -11.06 16.49
C CYS A 44 -0.86 -9.59 16.27
N LEU A 45 -1.33 -8.90 17.32
CA LEU A 45 -1.61 -7.50 17.27
C LEU A 45 -0.35 -6.63 17.08
N ALA A 46 0.78 -7.03 17.63
CA ALA A 46 2.02 -6.27 17.52
C ALA A 46 2.40 -6.03 16.06
N LEU A 47 2.20 -7.01 15.19
CA LEU A 47 2.44 -6.88 13.74
C LEU A 47 1.51 -5.81 13.12
N ALA A 48 0.21 -5.89 13.39
CA ALA A 48 -0.75 -4.89 12.91
C ALA A 48 -0.46 -3.49 13.49
N GLY A 49 0.00 -3.41 14.75
CA GLY A 49 0.42 -2.18 15.40
C GLY A 49 1.59 -1.51 14.68
N HIS A 50 2.60 -2.28 14.29
CA HIS A 50 3.73 -1.75 13.52
C HIS A 50 3.30 -1.20 12.15
N LEU A 51 2.42 -1.92 11.44
CA LEU A 51 1.92 -1.45 10.14
C LEU A 51 1.11 -0.16 10.25
N ARG A 52 0.47 0.07 11.39
CA ARG A 52 -0.33 1.26 11.66
C ARG A 52 0.47 2.44 12.18
N SER A 53 1.61 2.23 12.85
CA SER A 53 2.43 3.32 13.38
C SER A 53 2.88 4.29 12.31
N ASP A 54 2.96 3.82 11.08
CA ASP A 54 3.37 4.59 9.92
C ASP A 54 2.20 5.31 9.20
N LEU A 55 0.96 5.02 9.57
CA LEU A 55 -0.23 5.62 8.96
C LEU A 55 -0.43 7.10 9.30
N VAL A 56 0.29 7.63 10.31
CA VAL A 56 -0.10 8.88 10.91
C VAL A 56 1.03 9.88 10.98
N PRO A 57 1.04 10.88 10.06
CA PRO A 57 2.04 11.93 10.07
C PRO A 57 1.96 12.85 11.29
N ASN A 58 0.82 12.93 11.97
CA ASN A 58 0.57 13.92 13.01
C ASN A 58 0.38 13.35 14.42
N GLY A 59 0.81 12.11 14.66
CA GLY A 59 0.82 11.51 16.00
C GLY A 59 -0.55 11.12 16.58
N GLY A 60 -1.62 11.17 15.78
CA GLY A 60 -2.93 10.71 16.17
C GLY A 60 -3.40 9.51 15.34
N TYR A 61 -3.50 8.35 15.89
CA TYR A 61 -4.17 7.19 15.29
C TYR A 61 -5.19 6.63 16.27
N ALA A 62 -6.23 6.00 15.71
CA ALA A 62 -7.16 5.28 16.53
C ALA A 62 -6.42 4.20 17.34
N PRO A 63 -6.52 4.15 18.67
CA PRO A 63 -5.78 3.18 19.47
C PRO A 63 -6.14 1.75 19.08
N LEU A 64 -5.18 0.85 19.15
CA LEU A 64 -5.34 -0.56 18.87
C LEU A 64 -5.13 -1.35 20.17
N ILE A 65 -6.18 -2.00 20.66
CA ILE A 65 -6.28 -2.53 22.00
C ILE A 65 -6.53 -4.03 21.95
N PRO A 66 -5.61 -4.87 22.45
CA PRO A 66 -5.84 -6.32 22.51
C PRO A 66 -6.73 -6.68 23.70
N THR A 67 -7.55 -7.71 23.55
CA THR A 67 -8.24 -8.32 24.70
C THR A 67 -7.31 -9.17 25.57
N GLY A 68 -6.12 -9.52 25.05
CA GLY A 68 -5.16 -10.35 25.76
C GLY A 68 -5.61 -11.81 25.86
N PHE A 69 -6.09 -12.37 24.75
CA PHE A 69 -6.48 -13.76 24.61
C PHE A 69 -5.29 -14.68 24.91
N LEU A 70 -5.47 -15.64 25.82
CA LEU A 70 -4.45 -16.59 26.27
C LEU A 70 -4.91 -18.03 26.06
N GLU A 71 -4.09 -18.98 26.42
CA GLU A 71 -4.40 -20.42 26.30
C GLU A 71 -5.68 -20.83 27.03
N LEU A 72 -5.94 -20.23 28.19
CA LEU A 72 -7.14 -20.51 28.97
C LEU A 72 -8.42 -20.09 28.22
N GLU A 73 -8.42 -18.94 27.58
CA GLU A 73 -9.54 -18.45 26.78
C GLU A 73 -9.77 -19.30 25.53
N THR A 74 -8.72 -19.92 24.99
CA THR A 74 -8.84 -20.85 23.86
C THR A 74 -9.70 -22.07 24.24
N ILE A 75 -9.67 -22.47 25.51
CA ILE A 75 -10.42 -23.64 26.04
C ILE A 75 -11.78 -23.24 26.58
N MET A 76 -11.85 -22.13 27.33
CA MET A 76 -13.02 -21.73 28.10
C MET A 76 -13.90 -20.67 27.41
N GLY A 77 -13.42 -20.11 26.29
CA GLY A 77 -14.00 -18.95 25.66
C GLY A 77 -13.46 -17.61 26.18
N GLY A 78 -13.38 -16.63 25.31
CA GLY A 78 -12.84 -15.29 25.60
C GLY A 78 -13.88 -14.17 25.71
N GLY A 79 -15.18 -14.48 25.53
CA GLY A 79 -16.26 -13.49 25.47
C GLY A 79 -16.31 -12.54 26.66
N ALA A 80 -16.08 -13.03 27.87
CA ALA A 80 -16.06 -12.19 29.08
C ALA A 80 -14.89 -11.15 29.06
N LYS A 81 -13.74 -11.52 28.50
CA LYS A 81 -12.63 -10.57 28.30
C LYS A 81 -12.96 -9.54 27.22
N LEU A 82 -13.61 -9.98 26.14
CA LEU A 82 -14.05 -9.08 25.07
C LEU A 82 -15.01 -8.02 25.62
N GLU A 83 -16.09 -8.44 26.28
CA GLU A 83 -17.08 -7.55 26.87
C GLU A 83 -16.44 -6.55 27.87
N ARG A 84 -15.57 -7.04 28.75
CA ARG A 84 -14.84 -6.19 29.68
C ARG A 84 -14.01 -5.15 28.94
N THR A 85 -13.23 -5.56 27.94
CA THR A 85 -12.38 -4.65 27.17
C THR A 85 -13.22 -3.60 26.45
N LEU A 86 -14.32 -4.02 25.79
CA LEU A 86 -15.23 -3.09 25.12
C LEU A 86 -15.83 -2.07 26.07
N ARG A 87 -16.26 -2.51 27.26
CA ARG A 87 -16.80 -1.62 28.30
C ARG A 87 -15.76 -0.63 28.83
N ASP A 88 -14.53 -1.09 29.08
CA ASP A 88 -13.43 -0.26 29.54
C ASP A 88 -13.03 0.80 28.50
N VAL A 89 -13.04 0.46 27.20
CA VAL A 89 -12.79 1.40 26.10
C VAL A 89 -13.95 2.37 25.94
N ALA A 90 -15.19 1.89 25.93
CA ALA A 90 -16.40 2.71 25.76
C ALA A 90 -16.62 3.71 26.91
N THR A 91 -16.05 3.46 28.09
CA THR A 91 -16.11 4.34 29.25
C THR A 91 -14.83 5.12 29.52
N ALA A 92 -13.86 5.08 28.61
CA ALA A 92 -12.54 5.70 28.73
C ALA A 92 -11.79 5.31 30.00
N LYS A 93 -11.93 4.05 30.44
CA LYS A 93 -11.35 3.54 31.69
C LYS A 93 -10.03 2.81 31.36
N TYR A 94 -8.92 3.31 31.88
CA TYR A 94 -7.56 2.76 31.82
C TYR A 94 -6.83 2.77 30.47
N VAL A 95 -7.51 2.60 29.31
CA VAL A 95 -6.87 2.29 28.04
C VAL A 95 -6.86 3.49 27.08
N VAL A 96 -7.93 4.26 27.07
CA VAL A 96 -8.07 5.46 26.22
C VAL A 96 -8.31 6.69 27.10
N LYS A 97 -7.86 7.86 26.63
CA LYS A 97 -7.98 9.12 27.40
C LYS A 97 -9.37 9.75 27.32
N GLN A 98 -10.15 9.38 26.33
CA GLN A 98 -11.50 9.90 26.07
C GLN A 98 -12.37 8.82 25.44
N VAL A 99 -13.67 8.96 25.58
CA VAL A 99 -14.65 8.06 24.96
C VAL A 99 -14.53 8.19 23.44
N PRO A 100 -14.31 7.09 22.69
CA PRO A 100 -14.25 7.13 21.24
C PRO A 100 -15.67 7.29 20.64
N ASP A 101 -15.75 7.90 19.46
CA ASP A 101 -17.01 8.06 18.73
C ASP A 101 -17.54 6.71 18.21
N ALA A 102 -16.63 5.75 17.93
CA ALA A 102 -16.97 4.37 17.63
C ALA A 102 -15.86 3.42 18.05
N ILE A 103 -16.20 2.15 18.20
CA ILE A 103 -15.25 1.05 18.43
C ILE A 103 -15.39 0.02 17.31
N TRP A 104 -14.27 -0.30 16.67
CA TRP A 104 -14.17 -1.37 15.70
C TRP A 104 -13.64 -2.63 16.40
N VAL A 105 -14.31 -3.76 16.21
CA VAL A 105 -13.88 -5.03 16.81
C VAL A 105 -13.40 -5.97 15.73
N SER A 106 -12.11 -6.26 15.73
CA SER A 106 -11.47 -7.24 14.85
C SER A 106 -11.28 -8.57 15.57
N LEU A 107 -11.32 -9.64 14.81
CA LEU A 107 -11.26 -11.01 15.31
C LEU A 107 -10.01 -11.73 14.80
N SER A 108 -9.19 -12.28 15.71
CA SER A 108 -8.09 -13.16 15.30
C SER A 108 -8.55 -14.58 14.97
N ASP A 109 -7.68 -15.35 14.34
CA ASP A 109 -7.99 -16.72 13.91
C ASP A 109 -8.38 -17.64 15.06
N CYS A 110 -7.71 -17.52 16.20
CA CYS A 110 -7.90 -18.41 17.35
C CYS A 110 -9.33 -18.30 17.93
N PRO A 111 -9.82 -17.13 18.36
CA PRO A 111 -11.19 -16.98 18.81
C PRO A 111 -12.22 -17.18 17.70
N ALA A 112 -11.88 -16.89 16.42
CA ALA A 112 -12.76 -17.16 15.30
C ALA A 112 -13.06 -18.66 15.13
N VAL A 113 -12.02 -19.49 15.21
CA VAL A 113 -12.18 -20.96 15.17
C VAL A 113 -12.92 -21.46 16.42
N GLY A 114 -12.76 -20.80 17.55
CA GLY A 114 -13.49 -21.07 18.79
C GLY A 114 -14.99 -20.70 18.74
N GLY A 115 -15.43 -19.99 17.70
CA GLY A 115 -16.83 -19.58 17.54
C GLY A 115 -17.25 -18.44 18.48
N GLU A 116 -16.33 -17.53 18.84
CA GLU A 116 -16.62 -16.38 19.69
C GLU A 116 -17.64 -15.43 19.07
N ASP A 117 -18.70 -15.10 19.82
CA ASP A 117 -19.77 -14.19 19.38
C ASP A 117 -19.40 -12.73 19.62
N ILE A 118 -18.59 -12.19 18.70
CA ILE A 118 -18.17 -10.76 18.78
C ILE A 118 -19.35 -9.82 18.46
N ASP A 119 -20.30 -10.23 17.63
CA ASP A 119 -21.43 -9.42 17.23
C ASP A 119 -22.43 -9.27 18.40
N GLY A 120 -22.71 -10.34 19.12
CA GLY A 120 -23.52 -10.30 20.34
C GLY A 120 -22.91 -9.43 21.42
N ALA A 121 -21.59 -9.56 21.65
CA ALA A 121 -20.86 -8.73 22.59
C ALA A 121 -20.88 -7.24 22.18
N ALA A 122 -20.63 -6.93 20.91
CA ALA A 122 -20.68 -5.57 20.36
C ALA A 122 -22.07 -4.93 20.56
N LYS A 123 -23.16 -5.62 20.22
CA LYS A 123 -24.53 -5.16 20.39
C LYS A 123 -24.89 -4.92 21.86
N SER A 124 -24.51 -5.85 22.74
CA SER A 124 -24.77 -5.77 24.17
C SER A 124 -24.12 -4.54 24.80
N ILE A 125 -22.80 -4.36 24.58
CA ILE A 125 -22.05 -3.25 25.16
C ILE A 125 -22.41 -1.90 24.51
N SER A 126 -22.69 -1.89 23.19
CA SER A 126 -23.19 -0.69 22.53
C SER A 126 -24.51 -0.19 23.13
N LYS A 127 -25.43 -1.11 23.44
CA LYS A 127 -26.69 -0.77 24.12
C LYS A 127 -26.47 -0.29 25.57
N GLU A 128 -25.51 -0.87 26.28
CA GLU A 128 -25.17 -0.50 27.67
C GLU A 128 -24.55 0.89 27.74
N THR A 129 -23.63 1.21 26.82
CA THR A 129 -22.76 2.40 26.92
C THR A 129 -23.18 3.56 26.03
N GLY A 130 -24.02 3.30 25.02
CA GLY A 130 -24.40 4.28 24.00
C GLY A 130 -23.34 4.53 22.93
N VAL A 131 -22.16 3.91 23.02
CA VAL A 131 -21.09 4.03 22.02
C VAL A 131 -21.37 3.05 20.88
N LYS A 132 -21.24 3.52 19.63
CA LYS A 132 -21.36 2.64 18.46
C LYS A 132 -20.20 1.63 18.44
N ILE A 133 -20.54 0.33 18.40
CA ILE A 133 -19.54 -0.74 18.32
C ILE A 133 -19.85 -1.58 17.08
N VAL A 134 -18.87 -1.76 16.21
CA VAL A 134 -18.99 -2.48 14.94
C VAL A 134 -18.09 -3.69 14.97
N ALA A 135 -18.68 -4.87 14.88
CA ALA A 135 -17.97 -6.13 14.81
C ALA A 135 -17.60 -6.47 13.35
N MET A 136 -16.35 -6.88 13.15
CA MET A 136 -15.81 -7.27 11.85
C MET A 136 -15.42 -8.75 11.87
N GLU A 137 -16.00 -9.53 10.98
CA GLU A 137 -15.65 -10.94 10.80
C GLU A 137 -14.42 -11.06 9.88
N ASP A 138 -13.30 -10.55 10.35
CA ASP A 138 -12.09 -10.30 9.57
C ASP A 138 -10.90 -11.19 9.99
N ALA A 139 -11.20 -12.41 10.49
CA ALA A 139 -10.14 -13.37 10.83
C ALA A 139 -9.14 -13.56 9.67
N GLY A 140 -7.87 -13.79 10.00
CA GLY A 140 -6.78 -13.82 9.02
C GLY A 140 -6.98 -14.80 7.88
N TYR A 141 -7.65 -15.92 8.14
CA TYR A 141 -7.91 -16.95 7.14
C TYR A 141 -9.04 -16.62 6.13
N VAL A 142 -9.83 -15.56 6.34
CA VAL A 142 -10.92 -15.21 5.41
C VAL A 142 -10.44 -14.48 4.16
N GLY A 143 -9.17 -14.06 4.13
CA GLY A 143 -8.54 -13.41 3.00
C GLY A 143 -7.27 -12.65 3.40
N GLY A 144 -6.72 -11.90 2.47
CA GLY A 144 -5.58 -11.03 2.71
C GLY A 144 -5.99 -9.58 3.06
N ILE A 145 -5.06 -8.65 2.88
CA ILE A 145 -5.24 -7.23 3.24
C ILE A 145 -6.38 -6.57 2.44
N ALA A 146 -6.47 -6.86 1.15
CA ALA A 146 -7.50 -6.26 0.30
C ALA A 146 -8.88 -6.75 0.71
N ARG A 147 -9.05 -8.05 1.00
CA ARG A 147 -10.30 -8.60 1.51
C ARG A 147 -10.67 -7.98 2.86
N GLY A 148 -9.70 -7.80 3.76
CA GLY A 148 -9.94 -7.13 5.05
C GLY A 148 -10.39 -5.69 4.89
N ALA A 149 -9.76 -4.94 3.99
CA ALA A 149 -10.19 -3.59 3.66
C ALA A 149 -11.61 -3.57 3.11
N GLU A 150 -11.96 -4.48 2.21
CA GLU A 150 -13.31 -4.60 1.66
C GLU A 150 -14.36 -4.90 2.74
N LEU A 151 -14.06 -5.83 3.66
CA LEU A 151 -14.97 -6.16 4.78
C LEU A 151 -15.24 -4.92 5.66
N ALA A 152 -14.20 -4.16 6.00
CA ALA A 152 -14.37 -2.94 6.78
C ALA A 152 -15.15 -1.86 6.02
N LEU A 153 -14.88 -1.68 4.72
CA LEU A 153 -15.65 -0.77 3.85
C LEU A 153 -17.12 -1.17 3.82
N CYS A 154 -17.43 -2.46 3.63
CA CYS A 154 -18.80 -2.96 3.64
C CYS A 154 -19.51 -2.66 4.96
N LYS A 155 -18.86 -2.89 6.10
CA LYS A 155 -19.40 -2.57 7.42
C LYS A 155 -19.64 -1.08 7.63
N ILE A 156 -18.75 -0.22 7.13
CA ILE A 156 -18.94 1.24 7.16
C ILE A 156 -20.18 1.62 6.35
N LEU A 157 -20.33 1.09 5.13
CA LEU A 157 -21.47 1.40 4.28
C LEU A 157 -22.80 0.88 4.86
N ASP A 158 -22.80 -0.34 5.41
CA ASP A 158 -24.01 -0.97 5.92
C ASP A 158 -24.48 -0.37 7.26
N GLU A 159 -23.56 0.11 8.12
CA GLU A 159 -23.89 0.47 9.50
C GLU A 159 -23.75 1.98 9.84
N ILE A 160 -23.02 2.75 9.01
CA ILE A 160 -22.68 4.15 9.33
C ILE A 160 -23.17 5.12 8.27
N VAL A 161 -23.11 4.72 6.99
CA VAL A 161 -23.44 5.60 5.86
C VAL A 161 -24.96 5.57 5.61
N GLU A 162 -25.56 6.75 5.53
CA GLU A 162 -26.97 6.93 5.21
C GLU A 162 -27.13 7.32 3.72
N PRO A 163 -28.25 6.99 3.06
CA PRO A 163 -28.56 7.44 1.72
C PRO A 163 -28.53 8.96 1.61
N TYR A 164 -28.12 9.48 0.45
CA TYR A 164 -28.00 10.91 0.18
C TYR A 164 -28.66 11.27 -1.15
N ASP A 165 -29.61 12.19 -1.10
CA ASP A 165 -30.40 12.61 -2.28
C ASP A 165 -29.94 13.99 -2.84
N GLY A 166 -28.93 14.59 -2.25
CA GLY A 166 -28.40 15.90 -2.67
C GLY A 166 -27.47 15.81 -3.89
N PRO A 167 -26.94 16.96 -4.34
CA PRO A 167 -25.98 17.01 -5.44
C PRO A 167 -24.65 16.37 -5.05
N ARG A 168 -24.12 15.51 -5.93
CA ARG A 168 -22.82 14.86 -5.75
C ARG A 168 -21.72 15.65 -6.43
N SER A 169 -20.53 15.66 -5.84
CA SER A 169 -19.37 16.31 -6.43
C SER A 169 -18.07 15.71 -5.93
N GLY A 170 -17.09 15.60 -6.85
CA GLY A 170 -15.76 15.09 -6.52
C GLY A 170 -15.70 13.60 -6.32
N ILE A 171 -14.58 13.13 -5.80
CA ILE A 171 -14.28 11.71 -5.66
C ILE A 171 -13.92 11.34 -4.23
N ASN A 172 -14.23 10.10 -3.84
CA ASN A 172 -13.62 9.45 -2.69
C ASN A 172 -12.35 8.71 -3.16
N ILE A 173 -11.29 8.76 -2.39
CA ILE A 173 -10.10 7.93 -2.57
C ILE A 173 -10.19 6.77 -1.57
N ILE A 174 -10.12 5.54 -2.05
CA ILE A 174 -10.42 4.35 -1.25
C ILE A 174 -9.17 3.49 -1.08
N ALA A 175 -8.93 3.05 0.17
CA ALA A 175 -7.89 2.11 0.57
C ALA A 175 -6.48 2.46 0.02
N PRO A 176 -5.96 3.67 0.28
CA PRO A 176 -4.73 4.17 -0.33
C PRO A 176 -3.49 3.30 -0.05
N PHE A 177 -3.46 2.57 1.06
CA PHE A 177 -2.36 1.67 1.38
C PHE A 177 -2.24 0.48 0.41
N LEU A 178 -3.30 0.13 -0.31
CA LEU A 178 -3.29 -0.95 -1.30
C LEU A 178 -2.56 -0.59 -2.60
N MET A 179 -2.12 0.67 -2.77
CA MET A 179 -1.26 1.04 -3.88
C MET A 179 0.12 0.32 -3.84
N GLY A 180 0.52 -0.17 -2.68
CA GLY A 180 1.73 -0.99 -2.51
C GLY A 180 3.03 -0.21 -2.42
N SER A 181 2.99 1.10 -2.17
CA SER A 181 4.16 1.94 -1.92
C SER A 181 4.54 1.94 -0.44
N ALA A 182 5.82 1.79 -0.14
CA ALA A 182 6.32 2.01 1.21
C ALA A 182 6.21 3.48 1.67
N ASN A 183 5.93 4.40 0.75
CA ASN A 183 5.81 5.83 1.00
C ASN A 183 4.35 6.33 0.87
N TRP A 184 3.38 5.43 0.80
CA TRP A 184 1.99 5.74 0.47
C TRP A 184 1.38 6.91 1.29
N PRO A 185 1.69 7.14 2.58
CA PRO A 185 1.10 8.26 3.30
C PRO A 185 1.44 9.63 2.71
N PHE A 186 2.69 9.83 2.29
CA PHE A 186 3.12 11.07 1.66
C PHE A 186 2.74 11.13 0.17
N ASP A 187 2.67 9.97 -0.46
CA ASP A 187 2.20 9.86 -1.84
C ASP A 187 0.74 10.28 -1.94
N ILE A 188 -0.12 9.85 -0.99
CA ILE A 188 -1.53 10.22 -1.00
C ILE A 188 -1.75 11.71 -0.69
N ASP A 189 -0.97 12.29 0.21
CA ASP A 189 -1.06 13.72 0.50
C ASP A 189 -0.74 14.54 -0.76
N HIS A 190 0.29 14.16 -1.50
CA HIS A 190 0.65 14.80 -2.77
C HIS A 190 -0.36 14.51 -3.89
N MET A 191 -0.95 13.32 -3.92
CA MET A 191 -2.02 12.99 -4.86
C MET A 191 -3.22 13.93 -4.68
N VAL A 192 -3.63 14.19 -3.45
CA VAL A 192 -4.70 15.14 -3.14
C VAL A 192 -4.32 16.54 -3.63
N GLU A 193 -3.10 17.03 -3.37
CA GLU A 193 -2.64 18.32 -3.88
C GLU A 193 -2.71 18.43 -5.41
N LEU A 194 -2.31 17.39 -6.14
CA LEU A 194 -2.38 17.36 -7.59
C LEU A 194 -3.84 17.41 -8.08
N LEU A 195 -4.71 16.61 -7.48
CA LEU A 195 -6.13 16.57 -7.83
C LEU A 195 -6.80 17.91 -7.60
N GLU A 196 -6.60 18.54 -6.44
CA GLU A 196 -7.15 19.86 -6.13
C GLU A 196 -6.60 20.96 -7.06
N ALA A 197 -5.32 20.87 -7.46
CA ALA A 197 -4.73 21.81 -8.43
C ALA A 197 -5.38 21.71 -9.82
N ALA A 198 -6.01 20.60 -10.16
CA ALA A 198 -6.79 20.40 -11.38
C ALA A 198 -8.31 20.60 -11.18
N ASP A 199 -8.74 21.26 -10.12
CA ASP A 199 -10.13 21.42 -9.71
C ASP A 199 -10.89 20.10 -9.45
N VAL A 200 -10.21 19.01 -9.23
CA VAL A 200 -10.82 17.74 -8.82
C VAL A 200 -11.05 17.80 -7.31
N LYS A 201 -12.29 17.90 -6.91
CA LYS A 201 -12.64 17.90 -5.48
C LYS A 201 -12.44 16.52 -4.87
N VAL A 202 -11.60 16.41 -3.85
CA VAL A 202 -11.50 15.20 -3.03
C VAL A 202 -12.49 15.29 -1.88
N ASN A 203 -13.53 14.46 -1.91
CA ASN A 203 -14.58 14.44 -0.90
C ASN A 203 -14.12 13.75 0.38
N LEU A 204 -13.48 12.57 0.25
CA LEU A 204 -13.05 11.77 1.37
C LEU A 204 -11.83 10.90 0.96
N VAL A 205 -10.85 10.78 1.84
CA VAL A 205 -9.80 9.76 1.73
C VAL A 205 -10.06 8.66 2.76
N LEU A 206 -10.53 7.52 2.34
CA LEU A 206 -10.92 6.41 3.21
C LEU A 206 -9.85 5.30 3.16
N SER A 207 -8.90 5.21 4.15
CA SER A 207 -8.97 6.09 5.32
C SER A 207 -7.61 6.72 5.58
N ARG A 208 -7.59 8.02 5.71
CA ARG A 208 -6.41 8.75 6.16
C ARG A 208 -6.83 10.04 6.86
N ASN A 209 -6.50 10.17 8.15
CA ASN A 209 -6.72 11.38 8.94
C ASN A 209 -8.15 11.94 8.90
N ILE A 210 -9.15 11.07 8.92
CA ILE A 210 -10.57 11.44 8.94
C ILE A 210 -11.17 11.22 10.32
N LYS A 211 -12.32 11.83 10.57
CA LYS A 211 -13.13 11.60 11.75
C LYS A 211 -14.30 10.67 11.45
N PHE A 212 -14.83 10.04 12.48
CA PHE A 212 -16.00 9.17 12.35
C PHE A 212 -17.19 9.88 11.69
N ALA A 213 -17.44 11.13 12.07
CA ALA A 213 -18.50 11.94 11.47
C ALA A 213 -18.32 12.20 9.96
N ASP A 214 -17.06 12.21 9.46
CA ASP A 214 -16.77 12.42 8.04
C ASP A 214 -17.28 11.26 7.17
N LEU A 215 -17.43 10.05 7.72
CA LEU A 215 -17.95 8.89 6.99
C LEU A 215 -19.33 9.15 6.37
N LYS A 216 -20.15 10.00 7.01
CA LYS A 216 -21.46 10.40 6.48
C LYS A 216 -21.38 11.20 5.16
N ARG A 217 -20.21 11.72 4.80
CA ARG A 217 -20.00 12.40 3.51
C ARG A 217 -19.76 11.43 2.36
N PHE A 218 -19.52 10.14 2.63
CA PHE A 218 -19.22 9.15 1.59
C PHE A 218 -20.16 9.23 0.37
N PRO A 219 -21.53 9.27 0.51
CA PRO A 219 -22.44 9.25 -0.62
C PRO A 219 -22.55 10.61 -1.36
N GLN A 220 -21.83 11.64 -0.92
CA GLN A 220 -21.79 12.96 -1.57
C GLN A 220 -20.80 13.03 -2.74
N ALA A 221 -19.95 12.01 -2.92
CA ALA A 221 -19.05 11.92 -4.05
C ALA A 221 -19.77 11.43 -5.32
N GLU A 222 -19.25 11.80 -6.48
CA GLU A 222 -19.69 11.30 -7.78
C GLU A 222 -19.18 9.88 -8.04
N ALA A 223 -17.96 9.59 -7.58
CA ALA A 223 -17.32 8.30 -7.77
C ALA A 223 -16.32 7.94 -6.65
N ASN A 224 -16.02 6.64 -6.56
CA ASN A 224 -14.91 6.14 -5.76
C ASN A 224 -13.73 5.83 -6.68
N TYR A 225 -12.56 6.35 -6.35
CA TYR A 225 -11.30 5.97 -6.95
C TYR A 225 -10.60 4.95 -6.05
N LEU A 226 -10.53 3.69 -6.49
CA LEU A 226 -9.83 2.62 -5.78
C LEU A 226 -8.34 2.66 -6.12
N LEU A 227 -7.49 2.76 -5.12
CA LEU A 227 -6.03 2.68 -5.28
C LEU A 227 -5.52 1.23 -5.21
N THR A 228 -6.24 0.34 -5.87
CA THR A 228 -5.88 -1.08 -6.00
C THR A 228 -6.38 -1.64 -7.32
N TYR A 229 -5.78 -2.76 -7.76
CA TYR A 229 -6.29 -3.54 -8.89
C TYR A 229 -7.13 -4.74 -8.45
N GLU A 230 -7.27 -4.92 -7.13
CA GLU A 230 -8.07 -6.01 -6.58
C GLU A 230 -9.56 -5.82 -6.89
N GLU A 231 -10.24 -6.93 -7.10
CA GLU A 231 -11.70 -6.96 -7.19
C GLU A 231 -12.30 -6.77 -5.80
N MET A 232 -13.16 -5.77 -5.66
CA MET A 232 -13.91 -5.45 -4.44
C MET A 232 -15.42 -5.45 -4.71
N SER A 233 -15.94 -6.56 -5.23
CA SER A 233 -17.32 -6.69 -5.73
C SER A 233 -18.38 -6.42 -4.67
N ASP A 234 -18.15 -6.81 -3.42
CA ASP A 234 -19.06 -6.58 -2.31
C ASP A 234 -19.15 -5.10 -1.94
N PHE A 235 -18.04 -4.41 -1.91
CA PHE A 235 -17.97 -2.96 -1.69
C PHE A 235 -18.61 -2.20 -2.86
N GLU A 236 -18.25 -2.53 -4.09
CA GLU A 236 -18.78 -1.87 -5.30
C GLU A 236 -20.29 -1.97 -5.39
N ARG A 237 -20.86 -3.14 -5.09
CA ARG A 237 -22.31 -3.35 -5.08
C ARG A 237 -23.02 -2.46 -4.05
N ARG A 238 -22.49 -2.38 -2.83
CA ARG A 238 -23.07 -1.53 -1.75
C ARG A 238 -22.91 -0.05 -2.07
N SER A 239 -21.76 0.35 -2.54
CA SER A 239 -21.49 1.73 -2.92
C SER A 239 -22.41 2.19 -4.06
N LYS A 240 -22.61 1.34 -5.06
CA LYS A 240 -23.54 1.61 -6.16
C LYS A 240 -25.01 1.74 -5.68
N ALA A 241 -25.40 0.97 -4.68
CA ALA A 241 -26.73 1.10 -4.06
C ALA A 241 -26.92 2.45 -3.35
N LEU A 242 -25.83 3.07 -2.88
CA LEU A 242 -25.81 4.44 -2.33
C LEU A 242 -25.64 5.52 -3.42
N GLY A 243 -25.56 5.13 -4.70
CA GLY A 243 -25.45 6.04 -5.84
C GLY A 243 -24.04 6.53 -6.12
N VAL A 244 -22.99 5.86 -5.59
CA VAL A 244 -21.59 6.19 -5.87
C VAL A 244 -20.95 5.02 -6.61
N GLU A 245 -20.57 5.22 -7.87
CA GLU A 245 -19.95 4.20 -8.69
C GLU A 245 -18.43 4.17 -8.47
N THR A 246 -17.83 3.01 -8.69
CA THR A 246 -16.38 2.87 -8.71
C THR A 246 -15.84 3.27 -10.08
N TRP A 247 -14.74 4.00 -10.09
CA TRP A 247 -14.09 4.47 -11.30
C TRP A 247 -12.57 4.41 -11.14
N GLY A 248 -11.87 4.29 -12.27
CA GLY A 248 -10.40 4.39 -12.32
C GLY A 248 -9.65 3.14 -11.88
N ASN A 249 -10.36 2.03 -11.64
CA ASN A 249 -9.70 0.73 -11.45
C ASN A 249 -8.83 0.41 -12.66
N GLY A 250 -7.52 0.28 -12.43
CA GLY A 250 -6.57 0.00 -13.51
C GLY A 250 -5.96 1.22 -14.15
N LEU A 251 -6.10 2.42 -13.61
CA LEU A 251 -5.20 3.51 -13.93
C LEU A 251 -3.79 3.18 -13.43
N VAL A 252 -2.79 3.51 -14.25
CA VAL A 252 -1.40 3.39 -13.83
C VAL A 252 -1.13 4.32 -12.67
N LEU A 253 -0.40 3.88 -11.65
CA LEU A 253 0.00 4.75 -10.55
C LEU A 253 1.04 5.79 -11.01
N PRO A 254 0.99 7.04 -10.53
CA PRO A 254 1.76 8.16 -11.05
C PRO A 254 3.24 8.17 -10.61
N TYR A 255 3.94 7.05 -10.74
CA TYR A 255 5.40 6.96 -10.56
C TYR A 255 6.11 7.38 -11.82
N GLY A 256 6.94 8.43 -11.73
CA GLY A 256 7.62 9.00 -12.88
C GLY A 256 6.77 10.00 -13.66
N ILE A 257 7.33 10.55 -14.73
CA ILE A 257 6.72 11.64 -15.50
C ILE A 257 5.62 11.10 -16.42
N GLY A 258 5.94 10.05 -17.20
CA GLY A 258 5.02 9.50 -18.17
C GLY A 258 3.75 8.91 -17.54
N ASN A 259 3.91 8.11 -16.48
CA ASN A 259 2.77 7.56 -15.76
C ASN A 259 1.94 8.67 -15.07
N THR A 260 2.59 9.73 -14.56
CA THR A 260 1.90 10.88 -13.96
C THR A 260 1.03 11.60 -14.98
N GLU A 261 1.54 11.82 -16.19
CA GLU A 261 0.77 12.46 -17.26
C GLU A 261 -0.49 11.65 -17.60
N GLU A 262 -0.34 10.35 -17.85
CA GLU A 262 -1.44 9.44 -18.19
C GLU A 262 -2.51 9.44 -17.07
N TRP A 263 -2.09 9.24 -15.83
CA TRP A 263 -2.97 9.22 -14.66
C TRP A 263 -3.68 10.54 -14.43
N TYR A 264 -2.94 11.65 -14.43
CA TYR A 264 -3.44 12.96 -14.06
C TYR A 264 -4.43 13.52 -15.10
N LEU A 265 -4.12 13.33 -16.38
CA LEU A 265 -5.02 13.78 -17.45
C LEU A 265 -6.31 12.96 -17.47
N ALA A 266 -6.24 11.64 -17.26
CA ALA A 266 -7.44 10.81 -17.23
C ALA A 266 -8.42 11.21 -16.10
N ILE A 267 -7.90 11.57 -14.92
CA ILE A 267 -8.76 12.04 -13.81
C ILE A 267 -9.28 13.46 -14.07
N ALA A 268 -8.41 14.36 -14.55
CA ALA A 268 -8.80 15.75 -14.82
C ALA A 268 -9.83 15.87 -15.94
N GLU A 269 -9.80 14.99 -16.94
CA GLU A 269 -10.77 14.95 -18.04
C GLU A 269 -12.18 14.60 -17.52
N ARG A 270 -12.28 13.72 -16.54
CA ARG A 270 -13.58 13.27 -16.04
C ARG A 270 -14.14 14.12 -14.90
N PHE A 271 -13.30 14.60 -13.99
CA PHE A 271 -13.74 15.19 -12.73
C PHE A 271 -13.23 16.62 -12.49
N GLY A 272 -12.36 17.14 -13.38
CA GLY A 272 -11.66 18.40 -13.13
C GLY A 272 -11.42 19.22 -14.38
N ASN A 273 -10.22 19.79 -14.47
CA ASN A 273 -9.80 20.70 -15.53
C ASN A 273 -8.45 20.29 -16.11
N VAL A 274 -8.46 19.80 -17.35
CA VAL A 274 -7.28 19.31 -18.07
C VAL A 274 -6.22 20.40 -18.26
N ASP A 275 -6.63 21.65 -18.54
CA ASP A 275 -5.67 22.72 -18.77
C ASP A 275 -4.91 23.10 -17.49
N LYS A 276 -5.60 23.09 -16.35
CA LYS A 276 -4.97 23.28 -15.04
C LYS A 276 -4.03 22.13 -14.69
N ALA A 277 -4.42 20.88 -14.99
CA ALA A 277 -3.55 19.73 -14.81
C ALA A 277 -2.27 19.87 -15.63
N LYS A 278 -2.37 20.22 -16.92
CA LYS A 278 -1.21 20.45 -17.78
C LYS A 278 -0.35 21.62 -17.28
N GLN A 279 -0.96 22.73 -16.87
CA GLN A 279 -0.24 23.87 -16.31
C GLN A 279 0.54 23.48 -15.05
N ARG A 280 -0.07 22.70 -14.14
CA ARG A 280 0.61 22.20 -12.94
C ARG A 280 1.80 21.31 -13.30
N MET A 281 1.66 20.41 -14.26
CA MET A 281 2.75 19.57 -14.72
C MET A 281 3.91 20.37 -15.30
N VAL A 282 3.65 21.40 -16.07
CA VAL A 282 4.67 22.30 -16.62
C VAL A 282 5.41 23.02 -15.49
N GLN A 283 4.70 23.54 -14.48
CA GLN A 283 5.31 24.20 -13.34
C GLN A 283 6.22 23.23 -12.54
N ASP A 284 5.73 22.03 -12.25
CA ASP A 284 6.51 21.01 -11.54
C ASP A 284 7.72 20.56 -12.36
N MET A 285 7.58 20.43 -13.69
CA MET A 285 8.67 20.11 -14.60
C MET A 285 9.76 21.19 -14.62
N ASP A 286 9.38 22.46 -14.60
CA ASP A 286 10.34 23.56 -14.56
C ASP A 286 11.14 23.59 -13.23
N GLU A 287 10.51 23.16 -12.14
CA GLU A 287 11.19 22.99 -10.86
C GLU A 287 12.19 21.82 -10.92
N VAL A 288 11.77 20.66 -11.43
CA VAL A 288 12.63 19.48 -11.63
C VAL A 288 13.82 19.82 -12.50
N LYS A 289 13.61 20.49 -13.65
CA LYS A 289 14.69 20.93 -14.55
C LYS A 289 15.68 21.84 -13.85
N ARG A 290 15.20 22.81 -13.05
CA ARG A 290 16.09 23.71 -12.29
C ARG A 290 16.99 22.96 -11.31
N VAL A 291 16.46 21.92 -10.63
CA VAL A 291 17.24 21.09 -9.71
C VAL A 291 18.26 20.25 -10.47
N LEU A 292 17.86 19.60 -11.55
CA LEU A 292 18.75 18.75 -12.36
C LEU A 292 19.88 19.56 -13.01
N HIS A 293 19.60 20.74 -13.57
CA HIS A 293 20.61 21.60 -14.17
C HIS A 293 21.64 22.16 -13.18
N ARG A 294 21.28 22.28 -11.91
CA ARG A 294 22.22 22.68 -10.85
C ARG A 294 23.10 21.53 -10.37
N ASN A 295 22.73 20.29 -10.70
CA ASN A 295 23.48 19.13 -10.26
C ASN A 295 24.47 18.71 -11.35
N TYR A 296 25.75 18.96 -11.14
CA TYR A 296 26.82 18.61 -12.07
C TYR A 296 26.85 17.12 -12.43
N ASN A 297 26.42 16.25 -11.51
CA ASN A 297 26.43 14.81 -11.69
C ASN A 297 25.26 14.26 -12.54
N PHE A 298 24.28 15.09 -12.88
CA PHE A 298 23.06 14.60 -13.55
C PHE A 298 23.38 13.92 -14.88
N SER A 299 24.15 14.53 -15.76
CA SER A 299 24.47 13.95 -17.07
C SER A 299 25.30 12.66 -16.95
N TRP A 300 26.17 12.59 -15.94
CA TRP A 300 26.94 11.40 -15.65
C TRP A 300 26.05 10.25 -15.17
N MET A 301 25.15 10.54 -14.24
CA MET A 301 24.19 9.55 -13.73
C MET A 301 23.23 9.06 -14.79
N ALA A 302 22.74 9.91 -15.69
CA ALA A 302 21.88 9.50 -16.80
C ALA A 302 22.58 8.48 -17.71
N SER A 303 23.87 8.68 -18.01
CA SER A 303 24.67 7.72 -18.77
C SER A 303 24.93 6.42 -17.99
N PHE A 304 25.08 6.52 -16.67
CA PHE A 304 25.35 5.37 -15.81
C PHE A 304 24.10 4.47 -15.61
N LEU A 305 22.90 5.04 -15.70
CA LEU A 305 21.63 4.29 -15.64
C LEU A 305 21.32 3.56 -16.95
N SER A 306 21.79 4.07 -18.08
CA SER A 306 21.59 3.44 -19.38
C SER A 306 22.13 2.01 -19.38
N ASP A 307 21.40 1.10 -20.01
CA ASP A 307 21.73 -0.32 -20.13
C ASP A 307 21.78 -1.12 -18.82
N LYS A 308 21.24 -0.58 -17.72
CA LYS A 308 21.03 -1.37 -16.50
C LYS A 308 19.83 -2.31 -16.64
N TYR A 309 19.91 -3.42 -15.93
CA TYR A 309 18.86 -4.42 -15.82
C TYR A 309 18.29 -4.44 -14.41
N ALA A 310 16.98 -4.47 -14.29
CA ALA A 310 16.30 -4.48 -13.01
C ALA A 310 15.29 -5.61 -12.87
N ALA A 311 15.03 -6.01 -11.61
CA ALA A 311 13.82 -6.71 -11.24
C ALA A 311 12.96 -5.82 -10.34
N VAL A 312 11.64 -5.95 -10.46
CA VAL A 312 10.68 -5.22 -9.64
C VAL A 312 9.72 -6.20 -9.00
N CYS A 313 9.51 -6.10 -7.69
CA CYS A 313 8.64 -6.98 -6.94
C CYS A 313 7.73 -6.17 -6.02
N GLY A 314 6.45 -6.47 -6.00
CA GLY A 314 5.51 -5.77 -5.12
C GLY A 314 4.06 -6.09 -5.41
N LEU A 315 3.15 -5.38 -4.73
CA LEU A 315 1.74 -5.42 -5.10
C LEU A 315 1.57 -5.00 -6.56
N ALA A 316 0.59 -5.60 -7.22
CA ALA A 316 0.35 -5.44 -8.64
C ALA A 316 0.34 -3.97 -9.11
N PRO A 317 -0.34 -3.01 -8.43
CA PRO A 317 -0.35 -1.60 -8.85
C PRO A 317 1.05 -0.96 -8.83
N PHE A 318 1.79 -1.18 -7.74
CA PHE A 318 3.14 -0.65 -7.58
C PHE A 318 4.12 -1.24 -8.60
N ALA A 319 4.17 -2.57 -8.69
CA ALA A 319 5.17 -3.27 -9.51
C ALA A 319 4.99 -2.96 -11.01
N ALA A 320 3.75 -2.92 -11.51
CA ALA A 320 3.47 -2.58 -12.89
C ALA A 320 3.86 -1.12 -13.23
N ALA A 321 3.48 -0.16 -12.38
CA ALA A 321 3.80 1.24 -12.59
C ALA A 321 5.31 1.52 -12.49
N MET A 322 5.99 0.87 -11.54
CA MET A 322 7.44 0.98 -11.36
C MET A 322 8.22 0.40 -12.54
N ALA A 323 7.78 -0.74 -13.08
CA ALA A 323 8.39 -1.33 -14.27
C ALA A 323 8.30 -0.38 -15.49
N ARG A 324 7.15 0.27 -15.69
CA ARG A 324 6.99 1.29 -16.74
C ARG A 324 7.90 2.49 -16.51
N TYR A 325 7.94 3.01 -15.30
CA TYR A 325 8.81 4.14 -14.94
C TYR A 325 10.28 3.87 -15.25
N LEU A 326 10.80 2.72 -14.80
CA LEU A 326 12.20 2.36 -15.01
C LEU A 326 12.59 2.36 -16.48
N PHE A 327 11.71 1.87 -17.34
CA PHE A 327 12.00 1.84 -18.77
C PHE A 327 11.73 3.18 -19.45
N HIS A 328 10.53 3.74 -19.32
CA HIS A 328 10.13 4.92 -20.09
C HIS A 328 10.87 6.19 -19.68
N ASP A 329 11.09 6.38 -18.37
CA ASP A 329 11.73 7.61 -17.88
C ASP A 329 13.26 7.47 -17.76
N LEU A 330 13.78 6.27 -17.46
CA LEU A 330 15.19 6.06 -17.13
C LEU A 330 15.95 5.17 -18.12
N ASN A 331 15.28 4.56 -19.11
CA ASN A 331 15.86 3.58 -20.04
C ASN A 331 16.52 2.37 -19.34
N ILE A 332 16.04 2.02 -18.15
CA ILE A 332 16.45 0.82 -17.41
C ILE A 332 15.61 -0.36 -17.87
N ARG A 333 16.24 -1.46 -18.27
CA ARG A 333 15.54 -2.63 -18.82
C ARG A 333 15.06 -3.54 -17.69
N VAL A 334 13.75 -3.63 -17.50
CA VAL A 334 13.17 -4.58 -16.56
C VAL A 334 13.20 -5.97 -17.17
N LYS A 335 13.69 -6.96 -16.41
CA LYS A 335 13.81 -8.37 -16.83
C LYS A 335 12.85 -9.29 -16.07
N VAL A 336 12.53 -8.96 -14.83
CA VAL A 336 11.62 -9.75 -14.00
C VAL A 336 10.67 -8.81 -13.27
N VAL A 337 9.38 -9.13 -13.33
CA VAL A 337 8.34 -8.46 -12.54
C VAL A 337 7.64 -9.51 -11.68
N GLY A 338 7.80 -9.43 -10.35
CA GLY A 338 7.09 -10.23 -9.38
C GLY A 338 5.82 -9.51 -8.92
N LEU A 339 4.66 -10.05 -9.24
CA LEU A 339 3.36 -9.48 -8.90
C LEU A 339 2.71 -10.21 -7.75
N TRP A 340 2.19 -9.48 -6.80
CA TRP A 340 1.30 -10.01 -5.78
C TRP A 340 -0.07 -9.34 -5.86
N SER A 341 -1.08 -10.18 -5.94
CA SER A 341 -2.50 -9.81 -5.91
C SER A 341 -3.29 -10.91 -5.19
N GLU A 342 -4.39 -10.54 -4.58
CA GLU A 342 -5.31 -11.50 -3.95
C GLU A 342 -6.32 -12.05 -4.97
N THR A 343 -6.59 -11.30 -6.04
CA THR A 343 -7.58 -11.61 -7.05
C THR A 343 -6.97 -11.79 -8.44
N GLU A 344 -7.65 -12.56 -9.28
CA GLU A 344 -7.26 -12.72 -10.69
C GLU A 344 -7.36 -11.40 -11.47
N GLN A 345 -8.32 -10.56 -11.09
CA GLN A 345 -8.50 -9.24 -11.69
C GLN A 345 -7.27 -8.36 -11.51
N GLY A 346 -6.63 -8.42 -10.34
CA GLY A 346 -5.42 -7.64 -10.06
C GLY A 346 -4.26 -8.01 -10.98
N TYR A 347 -4.06 -9.30 -11.27
CA TYR A 347 -3.04 -9.75 -12.24
C TYR A 347 -3.35 -9.28 -13.64
N LYS A 348 -4.58 -9.50 -14.13
CA LYS A 348 -5.02 -9.08 -15.47
C LYS A 348 -4.87 -7.57 -15.67
N THR A 349 -5.16 -6.79 -14.65
CA THR A 349 -5.01 -5.34 -14.71
C THR A 349 -3.54 -4.94 -14.77
N ALA A 350 -2.68 -5.55 -13.97
CA ALA A 350 -1.24 -5.30 -14.02
C ALA A 350 -0.63 -5.70 -15.38
N GLU A 351 -1.04 -6.83 -15.96
CA GLU A 351 -0.62 -7.25 -17.29
C GLU A 351 -0.97 -6.21 -18.36
N LYS A 352 -2.21 -5.69 -18.31
CA LYS A 352 -2.65 -4.62 -19.22
C LYS A 352 -1.82 -3.34 -19.07
N ILE A 353 -1.45 -2.98 -17.84
CA ILE A 353 -0.57 -1.83 -17.59
C ILE A 353 0.85 -2.08 -18.15
N LEU A 354 1.30 -3.33 -18.17
CA LEU A 354 2.61 -3.72 -18.70
C LEU A 354 2.62 -3.92 -20.24
N GLU A 355 1.45 -4.03 -20.90
CA GLU A 355 1.37 -4.23 -22.36
C GLU A 355 2.25 -3.29 -23.18
N PRO A 356 2.35 -1.98 -22.90
CA PRO A 356 3.20 -1.09 -23.68
C PRO A 356 4.70 -1.44 -23.68
N LEU A 357 5.13 -2.27 -22.72
CA LEU A 357 6.52 -2.76 -22.65
C LEU A 357 6.78 -3.98 -23.53
N ASN A 358 5.74 -4.68 -24.01
CA ASN A 358 5.85 -5.94 -24.74
C ASN A 358 6.62 -5.86 -26.05
N ASP A 359 6.45 -4.75 -26.76
CA ASP A 359 7.04 -4.58 -28.08
C ASP A 359 8.51 -4.15 -28.02
N VAL A 360 8.96 -3.74 -26.82
CA VAL A 360 10.29 -3.12 -26.64
C VAL A 360 11.18 -3.86 -25.65
N LEU A 361 10.62 -4.69 -24.77
CA LEU A 361 11.36 -5.45 -23.77
C LEU A 361 11.03 -6.94 -23.83
N ASP A 362 12.02 -7.75 -23.49
CA ASP A 362 11.84 -9.17 -23.20
C ASP A 362 11.99 -9.39 -21.68
N PHE A 363 10.90 -9.70 -21.00
CA PHE A 363 10.85 -9.85 -19.54
C PHE A 363 9.85 -10.92 -19.11
N THR A 364 10.05 -11.41 -17.89
CA THR A 364 9.19 -12.42 -17.29
C THR A 364 8.33 -11.81 -16.18
N VAL A 365 7.03 -12.03 -16.27
CA VAL A 365 6.08 -11.72 -15.18
C VAL A 365 5.81 -12.99 -14.38
N LEU A 366 5.98 -12.92 -13.09
CA LEU A 366 5.71 -13.99 -12.13
C LEU A 366 4.51 -13.59 -11.27
N GLU A 367 3.44 -14.36 -11.33
CA GLU A 367 2.26 -14.18 -10.50
C GLU A 367 2.41 -14.97 -9.19
N ASP A 368 2.23 -14.28 -8.06
CA ASP A 368 2.33 -14.83 -6.69
C ASP A 368 3.53 -15.80 -6.54
N PRO A 369 4.76 -15.38 -6.92
CA PRO A 369 5.89 -16.29 -6.89
C PRO A 369 6.29 -16.63 -5.46
N THR A 370 6.71 -17.87 -5.24
CA THR A 370 7.49 -18.20 -4.05
C THR A 370 8.85 -17.50 -4.10
N TYR A 371 9.47 -17.26 -2.96
CA TYR A 371 10.83 -16.69 -2.91
C TYR A 371 11.84 -17.52 -3.69
N PHE A 372 11.69 -18.83 -3.67
CA PHE A 372 12.54 -19.72 -4.46
C PHE A 372 12.43 -19.44 -5.97
N LYS A 373 11.21 -19.43 -6.51
CA LYS A 373 10.96 -19.14 -7.94
C LYS A 373 11.41 -17.74 -8.33
N LEU A 374 11.13 -16.77 -7.48
CA LEU A 374 11.51 -15.39 -7.69
C LEU A 374 13.04 -15.24 -7.70
N GLY A 375 13.74 -15.82 -6.72
CA GLY A 375 15.19 -15.80 -6.65
C GLY A 375 15.86 -16.48 -7.85
N GLN A 376 15.31 -17.62 -8.32
CA GLN A 376 15.80 -18.27 -9.54
C GLN A 376 15.65 -17.37 -10.78
N ALA A 377 14.47 -16.80 -10.99
CA ALA A 377 14.20 -15.95 -12.16
C ALA A 377 15.12 -14.73 -12.18
N VAL A 378 15.31 -14.08 -11.03
CA VAL A 378 16.20 -12.92 -10.91
C VAL A 378 17.66 -13.30 -11.17
N LYS A 379 18.10 -14.44 -10.66
CA LYS A 379 19.45 -14.96 -10.90
C LYS A 379 19.69 -15.31 -12.38
N GLU A 380 18.73 -15.98 -13.02
CA GLU A 380 18.80 -16.34 -14.44
C GLU A 380 18.79 -15.09 -15.33
N ALA A 381 18.00 -14.08 -14.97
CA ALA A 381 17.92 -12.81 -15.68
C ALA A 381 19.17 -11.93 -15.55
N ASN A 382 20.04 -12.23 -14.56
CA ASN A 382 21.29 -11.51 -14.28
C ASN A 382 21.09 -9.99 -14.22
N VAL A 383 20.20 -9.55 -13.33
CA VAL A 383 19.89 -8.13 -13.15
C VAL A 383 20.99 -7.41 -12.34
N ASP A 384 21.09 -6.10 -12.49
CA ASP A 384 22.03 -5.27 -11.70
C ASP A 384 21.47 -5.01 -10.29
N PHE A 385 20.15 -4.82 -10.15
CA PHE A 385 19.51 -4.51 -8.86
C PHE A 385 18.06 -4.95 -8.82
N VAL A 386 17.50 -4.95 -7.61
CA VAL A 386 16.10 -5.30 -7.34
C VAL A 386 15.40 -4.18 -6.58
N ILE A 387 14.21 -3.81 -7.02
CA ILE A 387 13.26 -2.99 -6.26
C ILE A 387 12.20 -3.92 -5.70
N GLY A 388 12.03 -3.88 -4.39
CA GLY A 388 11.08 -4.74 -3.71
C GLY A 388 10.69 -4.23 -2.33
N SER A 389 10.23 -5.12 -1.48
CA SER A 389 9.87 -4.83 -0.09
C SER A 389 11.00 -5.22 0.86
N ILE A 390 10.89 -4.76 2.11
CA ILE A 390 11.82 -5.19 3.17
C ILE A 390 11.80 -6.71 3.37
N GLN A 391 10.71 -7.39 3.08
CA GLN A 391 10.59 -8.84 3.18
C GLN A 391 11.43 -9.58 2.14
N ASP A 392 11.57 -8.99 0.97
CA ASP A 392 12.32 -9.58 -0.15
C ASP A 392 13.84 -9.34 0.02
N LYS A 393 14.21 -8.33 0.81
CA LYS A 393 15.61 -7.91 0.98
C LYS A 393 16.55 -9.04 1.41
N PRO A 394 16.22 -9.90 2.40
CA PRO A 394 17.11 -10.99 2.80
C PRO A 394 17.40 -11.97 1.67
N LEU A 395 16.39 -12.26 0.82
CA LEU A 395 16.55 -13.13 -0.34
C LEU A 395 17.58 -12.54 -1.31
N PHE A 396 17.37 -11.31 -1.76
CA PHE A 396 18.18 -10.74 -2.83
C PHE A 396 19.57 -10.35 -2.39
N THR A 397 19.72 -9.81 -1.18
CA THR A 397 21.06 -9.54 -0.61
C THR A 397 21.83 -10.83 -0.35
N GLY A 398 21.16 -11.89 0.08
CA GLY A 398 21.75 -13.22 0.23
C GLY A 398 22.21 -13.84 -1.10
N LEU A 399 21.57 -13.47 -2.21
CA LEU A 399 21.97 -13.87 -3.57
C LEU A 399 23.04 -12.93 -4.18
N GLY A 400 23.43 -11.87 -3.49
CA GLY A 400 24.44 -10.91 -3.94
C GLY A 400 23.91 -9.78 -4.82
N PHE A 401 22.59 -9.54 -4.85
CA PHE A 401 21.99 -8.42 -5.57
C PHE A 401 21.83 -7.19 -4.67
N ALA A 402 22.10 -6.02 -5.22
CA ALA A 402 21.68 -4.77 -4.59
C ALA A 402 20.15 -4.71 -4.55
N HIS A 403 19.60 -4.31 -3.40
CA HIS A 403 18.16 -4.27 -3.18
C HIS A 403 17.73 -2.96 -2.55
N HIS A 404 16.67 -2.38 -3.10
CA HIS A 404 16.08 -1.15 -2.55
C HIS A 404 14.62 -1.35 -2.15
N ASN A 405 14.29 -0.89 -0.94
CA ASN A 405 12.94 -1.02 -0.38
C ASN A 405 12.08 0.19 -0.77
N LEU A 406 11.24 0.04 -1.77
CA LEU A 406 10.23 1.03 -2.18
C LEU A 406 8.81 0.44 -2.17
N ALA A 407 8.69 -0.89 -2.14
CA ALA A 407 7.42 -1.61 -2.16
C ALA A 407 6.98 -2.06 -0.76
N GLY A 408 5.69 -2.32 -0.61
CA GLY A 408 5.11 -3.01 0.54
C GLY A 408 4.61 -2.11 1.65
N PHE A 409 4.06 -2.75 2.67
CA PHE A 409 3.44 -2.08 3.82
C PHE A 409 4.38 -2.01 5.03
N TYR A 410 5.53 -2.69 4.98
CA TYR A 410 6.41 -2.88 6.12
C TYR A 410 7.53 -1.87 6.11
N TYR A 411 7.52 -1.02 7.10
CA TYR A 411 8.49 0.06 7.25
C TYR A 411 9.72 -0.31 8.08
N PHE A 412 9.88 -1.55 8.49
CA PHE A 412 11.08 -1.96 9.18
C PHE A 412 12.33 -1.57 8.36
N ASN A 413 13.11 -0.64 8.87
CA ASN A 413 14.28 -0.07 8.21
C ASN A 413 14.01 0.93 7.07
N ASN A 414 12.80 1.43 6.91
CA ASN A 414 12.58 2.56 6.03
C ASN A 414 12.66 3.85 6.86
N TYR A 415 13.86 4.27 7.19
CA TYR A 415 14.14 5.49 7.97
C TYR A 415 13.90 6.74 7.11
N ASN A 416 12.71 6.84 6.56
CA ASN A 416 12.36 7.93 5.70
C ASN A 416 11.71 9.05 6.52
N PHE A 417 12.52 9.91 7.09
CA PHE A 417 12.06 11.08 7.84
C PHE A 417 11.75 12.30 6.97
N VAL A 418 11.80 12.15 5.65
CA VAL A 418 11.53 13.23 4.71
C VAL A 418 10.14 13.04 4.14
N PRO A 419 9.18 13.95 4.41
CA PRO A 419 7.78 13.83 3.98
C PRO A 419 7.62 14.19 2.47
N TRP A 420 8.44 13.63 1.62
CA TRP A 420 8.40 13.88 0.19
C TRP A 420 7.77 12.71 -0.55
N PRO A 421 6.90 12.98 -1.53
CA PRO A 421 6.28 11.94 -2.33
C PRO A 421 7.29 11.23 -3.24
N LEU A 422 6.91 10.02 -3.67
CA LEU A 422 7.57 9.32 -4.78
C LEU A 422 6.77 9.47 -6.08
N ILE A 423 5.54 9.94 -6.00
CA ILE A 423 4.62 10.12 -7.12
C ILE A 423 4.61 11.55 -7.65
N GLY A 424 4.03 11.73 -8.84
CA GLY A 424 3.95 13.03 -9.48
C GLY A 424 5.27 13.47 -10.11
N VAL A 425 5.25 14.57 -10.85
CA VAL A 425 6.45 15.12 -11.51
C VAL A 425 7.52 15.50 -10.47
N LYS A 426 7.13 16.12 -9.36
CA LYS A 426 8.09 16.44 -8.27
C LYS A 426 8.63 15.20 -7.57
N GLY A 427 7.78 14.22 -7.35
CA GLY A 427 8.15 12.95 -6.73
C GLY A 427 9.14 12.14 -7.58
N SER A 428 9.10 12.31 -8.91
CA SER A 428 10.03 11.63 -9.81
C SER A 428 11.50 12.03 -9.57
N LEU A 429 11.75 13.24 -9.05
CA LEU A 429 13.10 13.67 -8.67
C LEU A 429 13.64 12.88 -7.46
N ARG A 430 12.80 12.64 -6.46
CA ARG A 430 13.15 11.79 -5.32
C ARG A 430 13.33 10.34 -5.76
N LEU A 431 12.38 9.83 -6.54
CA LEU A 431 12.43 8.48 -7.07
C LEU A 431 13.70 8.24 -7.89
N PHE A 432 14.06 9.20 -8.75
CA PHE A 432 15.33 9.19 -9.48
C PHE A 432 16.53 9.09 -8.53
N SER A 433 16.56 9.87 -7.44
CA SER A 433 17.65 9.82 -6.45
C SER A 433 17.72 8.46 -5.75
N GLU A 434 16.58 7.84 -5.45
CA GLU A 434 16.53 6.48 -4.86
C GLU A 434 17.06 5.42 -5.84
N ILE A 435 16.72 5.54 -7.13
CA ILE A 435 17.26 4.65 -8.17
C ILE A 435 18.77 4.85 -8.35
N CYS A 436 19.24 6.08 -8.40
CA CYS A 436 20.69 6.37 -8.48
C CYS A 436 21.46 5.73 -7.32
N ARG A 437 20.89 5.74 -6.12
CA ARG A 437 21.51 5.13 -4.95
C ARG A 437 21.66 3.63 -5.09
N VAL A 438 20.58 2.91 -5.43
CA VAL A 438 20.64 1.45 -5.57
C VAL A 438 21.54 1.01 -6.73
N VAL A 439 21.58 1.77 -7.82
CA VAL A 439 22.49 1.50 -8.94
C VAL A 439 23.95 1.75 -8.54
N GLY A 440 24.20 2.78 -7.73
CA GLY A 440 25.52 3.03 -7.14
C GLY A 440 25.95 1.89 -6.21
N ASP A 441 25.08 1.44 -5.33
CA ASP A 441 25.33 0.30 -4.46
C ASP A 441 25.62 -0.97 -5.29
N ALA A 442 24.83 -1.25 -6.33
CA ALA A 442 25.06 -2.37 -7.23
C ALA A 442 26.45 -2.33 -7.90
N PHE A 443 26.90 -1.15 -8.28
CA PHE A 443 28.22 -0.96 -8.90
C PHE A 443 29.35 -1.34 -7.94
N TYR A 444 29.26 -0.92 -6.66
CA TYR A 444 30.27 -1.25 -5.65
C TYR A 444 30.19 -2.70 -5.14
N GLU A 445 29.04 -3.36 -5.31
CA GLU A 445 28.87 -4.78 -4.95
C GLU A 445 29.50 -5.76 -5.96
N THR A 446 30.01 -5.27 -7.10
CA THR A 446 30.66 -6.14 -8.09
C THR A 446 31.90 -6.83 -7.53
N GLU A 447 32.15 -8.09 -7.96
CA GLU A 447 33.34 -8.84 -7.56
C GLU A 447 34.67 -8.12 -7.88
N ALA A 448 34.69 -7.32 -8.95
CA ALA A 448 35.85 -6.52 -9.32
C ALA A 448 36.21 -5.48 -8.24
N TRP A 449 35.21 -4.77 -7.71
CA TRP A 449 35.43 -3.78 -6.64
C TRP A 449 35.71 -4.44 -5.30
N LYS A 450 35.08 -5.55 -4.97
CA LYS A 450 35.37 -6.33 -3.77
C LYS A 450 36.84 -6.80 -3.77
N LYS A 451 37.33 -7.30 -4.91
CA LYS A 451 38.74 -7.70 -5.04
C LYS A 451 39.70 -6.54 -4.90
N LEU A 452 39.38 -5.38 -5.50
CA LEU A 452 40.21 -4.16 -5.39
C LEU A 452 40.29 -3.65 -3.95
N ALA A 453 39.18 -3.65 -3.22
CA ALA A 453 39.12 -3.14 -1.84
C ALA A 453 39.80 -4.06 -0.83
N PHE A 454 39.83 -5.37 -1.08
CA PHE A 454 40.36 -6.38 -0.16
C PHE A 454 41.67 -7.02 -0.63
N THR A 455 42.28 -6.58 -1.74
CA THR A 455 43.64 -7.00 -2.08
C THR A 455 44.58 -6.30 -1.10
N PRO A 456 45.26 -7.02 -0.18
CA PRO A 456 46.26 -6.40 0.66
C PRO A 456 47.30 -5.72 -0.24
N MET A 457 47.67 -4.49 0.05
CA MET A 457 48.92 -3.94 -0.54
C MET A 457 49.99 -4.92 -0.18
N GLN A 458 50.46 -5.68 -1.15
CA GLN A 458 51.65 -6.48 -0.95
C GLN A 458 52.74 -5.44 -0.62
N ASP A 459 53.20 -5.48 0.63
CA ASP A 459 54.42 -4.80 1.02
C ASP A 459 55.46 -5.27 0.00
N LYS A 460 55.86 -4.36 -0.85
CA LYS A 460 57.05 -4.51 -1.64
C LYS A 460 58.19 -4.42 -0.66
N GLU A 461 58.53 -5.56 -0.05
CA GLU A 461 59.83 -5.73 0.56
C GLU A 461 60.86 -5.53 -0.56
N THR A 462 61.53 -4.41 -0.50
CA THR A 462 62.73 -4.10 -1.24
C THR A 462 63.89 -4.96 -0.80
#